data_15e08aac25e50d47df6a4e11a62cb8f3
#
_entry.id   15e08aac25e50d47df6a4e11a62cb8f3
#
_cell.length_a   1.000
_cell.length_b   1.000
_cell.length_c   1.000
_cell.angle_alpha   90.00
_cell.angle_beta   90.00
_cell.angle_gamma   90.00
#
_symmetry.space_group_name_H-M   'P 1'
#
loop_
_entity.id
_entity.type
_entity.pdbx_description
1 polymer ?
#
loop_
_entity_poly.entity_id
_entity_poly.type
_entity_poly.pdbx_seq_one_letter_code
_entity_poly.pdbx_strand_id
1 'polypeptide(L)'
;IAGINFSVTKHVLMLWLVAGIVFGTVTWATRRYLKQERPVPHGFMNAVEWLVQAIRDSIALPNVGSKYVKAWTPLFLTFFCFIVVANGIGLIPIFEVIGLVDYALLHSGEHSLVKRLIHGGATATANYNVTAALATITFFAIIIAGSKAHGFVQHWKNLVPSGVSKAIYPILIPIELMGMLVRPFALTMRLAANMTGGHIAILAILSFVFLFNDLFNSAAVGVGVGMMLSVPLAVGISALEIVIILVQAYVFTLLTAVFVGMAINVHH
;
A
#
# COMPACT_ATOMS: atom_id res chain seq x y z
N ILE A 1 -4.77 -11.44 27.22
CA ILE A 1 -4.05 -10.62 28.20
C ILE A 1 -4.56 -9.19 28.01
N ALA A 2 -5.17 -8.58 29.02
CA ALA A 2 -5.70 -7.20 29.03
C ALA A 2 -6.66 -6.85 27.87
N GLY A 3 -7.53 -7.76 27.41
CA GLY A 3 -8.51 -7.51 26.35
C GLY A 3 -7.95 -7.43 24.93
N ILE A 4 -6.65 -7.56 24.75
CA ILE A 4 -6.00 -7.53 23.41
C ILE A 4 -6.00 -8.96 22.85
N ASN A 5 -6.64 -9.14 21.70
CA ASN A 5 -6.73 -10.43 21.01
C ASN A 5 -5.50 -10.60 20.09
N PHE A 6 -4.56 -11.46 20.47
CA PHE A 6 -3.36 -11.81 19.69
C PHE A 6 -3.56 -12.95 18.69
N SER A 7 -4.80 -13.20 18.27
CA SER A 7 -5.05 -14.26 17.29
C SER A 7 -4.42 -13.90 15.94
N VAL A 8 -3.75 -14.88 15.32
CA VAL A 8 -3.22 -14.74 13.96
C VAL A 8 -4.42 -14.72 13.00
N THR A 9 -4.74 -13.54 12.51
CA THR A 9 -5.79 -13.36 11.50
C THR A 9 -5.20 -13.54 10.10
N LYS A 10 -6.06 -13.77 9.10
CA LYS A 10 -5.62 -13.86 7.70
C LYS A 10 -4.85 -12.61 7.23
N HIS A 11 -5.19 -11.42 7.73
CA HIS A 11 -4.46 -10.18 7.41
C HIS A 11 -3.02 -10.21 7.93
N VAL A 12 -2.78 -10.81 9.10
CA VAL A 12 -1.42 -11.00 9.64
C VAL A 12 -0.63 -11.99 8.79
N LEU A 13 -1.25 -13.09 8.35
CA LEU A 13 -0.62 -14.06 7.44
C LEU A 13 -0.27 -13.39 6.10
N MET A 14 -1.17 -12.58 5.55
CA MET A 14 -0.91 -11.82 4.34
C MET A 14 0.23 -10.83 4.49
N LEU A 15 0.31 -10.12 5.62
CA LEU A 15 1.43 -9.22 5.92
C LEU A 15 2.76 -9.96 5.95
N TRP A 16 2.81 -11.13 6.60
CA TRP A 16 4.03 -11.96 6.64
C TRP A 16 4.41 -12.48 5.26
N LEU A 17 3.41 -12.89 4.46
CA LEU A 17 3.64 -13.33 3.09
C LEU A 17 4.21 -12.19 2.22
N VAL A 18 3.60 -11.00 2.27
CA VAL A 18 4.09 -9.80 1.56
C VAL A 18 5.52 -9.46 2.00
N ALA A 19 5.76 -9.39 3.31
CA ALA A 19 7.09 -9.09 3.85
C ALA A 19 8.12 -10.15 3.42
N GLY A 20 7.75 -11.43 3.46
CA GLY A 20 8.58 -12.55 3.01
C GLY A 20 8.92 -12.48 1.52
N ILE A 21 7.95 -12.15 0.67
CA ILE A 21 8.16 -11.98 -0.78
C ILE A 21 9.10 -10.79 -1.05
N VAL A 22 8.81 -9.62 -0.46
CA VAL A 22 9.65 -8.42 -0.67
C VAL A 22 11.07 -8.66 -0.15
N PHE A 23 11.21 -9.17 1.07
CA PHE A 23 12.51 -9.46 1.66
C PHE A 23 13.27 -10.54 0.88
N GLY A 24 12.59 -11.61 0.50
CA GLY A 24 13.17 -12.74 -0.27
C GLY A 24 13.64 -12.32 -1.64
N THR A 25 12.81 -11.59 -2.40
CA THR A 25 13.16 -11.13 -3.76
C THR A 25 14.31 -10.13 -3.74
N VAL A 26 14.28 -9.14 -2.84
CA VAL A 26 15.35 -8.15 -2.72
C VAL A 26 16.66 -8.81 -2.27
N THR A 27 16.60 -9.69 -1.25
CA THR A 27 17.79 -10.37 -0.72
C THR A 27 18.38 -11.31 -1.76
N TRP A 28 17.54 -12.07 -2.48
CA TRP A 28 18.00 -12.96 -3.55
C TRP A 28 18.67 -12.18 -4.69
N ALA A 29 18.05 -11.11 -5.15
CA ALA A 29 18.59 -10.23 -6.19
C ALA A 29 19.93 -9.63 -5.76
N THR A 30 20.00 -9.04 -4.56
CA THR A 30 21.20 -8.39 -4.04
C THR A 30 22.34 -9.38 -3.81
N ARG A 31 22.07 -10.54 -3.20
CA ARG A 31 23.11 -11.56 -2.96
C ARG A 31 23.69 -12.13 -4.25
N ARG A 32 22.85 -12.32 -5.27
CA ARG A 32 23.30 -12.80 -6.58
C ARG A 32 24.15 -11.75 -7.29
N TYR A 33 23.81 -10.48 -7.15
CA TYR A 33 24.54 -9.34 -7.71
C TYR A 33 25.92 -9.16 -7.07
N LEU A 34 25.98 -9.14 -5.74
CA LEU A 34 27.21 -8.92 -4.98
C LEU A 34 28.26 -10.03 -5.11
N LYS A 35 27.87 -11.23 -5.58
CA LYS A 35 28.80 -12.35 -5.81
C LYS A 35 29.58 -12.25 -7.13
N GLN A 36 29.29 -11.27 -7.98
CA GLN A 36 29.96 -11.10 -9.28
C GLN A 36 31.14 -10.14 -9.14
N GLU A 37 32.29 -10.49 -9.71
CA GLU A 37 33.51 -9.65 -9.70
C GLU A 37 33.31 -8.32 -10.45
N ARG A 38 32.47 -8.30 -11.48
CA ARG A 38 32.03 -7.11 -12.21
C ARG A 38 30.52 -7.15 -12.33
N PRO A 39 29.80 -6.54 -11.40
CA PRO A 39 28.35 -6.63 -11.37
C PRO A 39 27.74 -5.79 -12.49
N VAL A 40 27.45 -6.42 -13.63
CA VAL A 40 26.62 -5.84 -14.68
C VAL A 40 25.21 -6.41 -14.51
N PRO A 41 24.20 -5.56 -14.27
CA PRO A 41 22.85 -6.05 -14.05
C PRO A 41 22.29 -6.69 -15.32
N HIS A 42 21.73 -7.89 -15.20
CA HIS A 42 21.07 -8.62 -16.28
C HIS A 42 19.68 -9.09 -15.88
N GLY A 43 18.72 -9.06 -16.82
CA GLY A 43 17.36 -9.57 -16.61
C GLY A 43 16.64 -8.89 -15.46
N PHE A 44 16.12 -9.67 -14.53
CA PHE A 44 15.37 -9.15 -13.37
C PHE A 44 16.16 -8.15 -12.51
N MET A 45 17.47 -8.32 -12.40
CA MET A 45 18.31 -7.40 -11.62
C MET A 45 18.36 -6.00 -12.24
N ASN A 46 18.30 -5.91 -13.56
CA ASN A 46 18.22 -4.62 -14.26
C ASN A 46 16.92 -3.88 -13.89
N ALA A 47 15.79 -4.60 -13.78
CA ALA A 47 14.53 -4.01 -13.35
C ALA A 47 14.59 -3.53 -11.89
N VAL A 48 15.22 -4.29 -10.99
CA VAL A 48 15.42 -3.88 -9.59
C VAL A 48 16.31 -2.64 -9.51
N GLU A 49 17.42 -2.60 -10.24
CA GLU A 49 18.31 -1.44 -10.26
C GLU A 49 17.61 -0.20 -10.84
N TRP A 50 16.90 -0.36 -11.96
CA TRP A 50 16.08 0.71 -12.52
C TRP A 50 15.07 1.26 -11.51
N LEU A 51 14.38 0.38 -10.76
CA LEU A 51 13.44 0.78 -9.73
C LEU A 51 14.13 1.56 -8.61
N VAL A 52 15.29 1.10 -8.14
CA VAL A 52 16.07 1.79 -7.11
C VAL A 52 16.49 3.18 -7.59
N GLN A 53 16.98 3.29 -8.84
CA GLN A 53 17.35 4.56 -9.44
C GLN A 53 16.14 5.46 -9.61
N ALA A 54 15.02 4.96 -10.12
CA ALA A 54 13.80 5.72 -10.30
C ALA A 54 13.30 6.31 -8.96
N ILE A 55 13.22 5.51 -7.89
CA ILE A 55 12.79 6.00 -6.56
C ILE A 55 13.81 6.99 -5.99
N ARG A 56 15.11 6.72 -6.14
CA ARG A 56 16.16 7.61 -5.64
C ARG A 56 16.16 8.95 -6.35
N ASP A 57 16.13 8.94 -7.68
CA ASP A 57 16.38 10.14 -8.50
C ASP A 57 15.10 10.95 -8.73
N SER A 58 13.95 10.28 -8.88
CA SER A 58 12.67 10.97 -9.13
C SER A 58 11.90 11.32 -7.84
N ILE A 59 12.10 10.58 -6.74
CA ILE A 59 11.35 10.81 -5.50
C ILE A 59 12.26 11.30 -4.37
N ALA A 60 13.33 10.55 -4.03
CA ALA A 60 14.11 10.86 -2.85
C ALA A 60 14.94 12.12 -3.02
N LEU A 61 15.76 12.17 -4.07
CA LEU A 61 16.71 13.26 -4.28
C LEU A 61 16.06 14.66 -4.36
N PRO A 62 14.96 14.87 -5.10
CA PRO A 62 14.32 16.18 -5.20
C PRO A 62 13.69 16.64 -3.87
N ASN A 63 13.26 15.71 -3.00
CA ASN A 63 12.56 16.05 -1.77
C ASN A 63 13.49 16.17 -0.56
N VAL A 64 14.40 15.21 -0.34
CA VAL A 64 15.25 15.20 0.87
C VAL A 64 16.66 15.72 0.63
N GLY A 65 17.04 15.99 -0.62
CA GLY A 65 18.35 16.52 -1.00
C GLY A 65 19.48 15.50 -0.96
N SER A 66 20.64 15.87 -1.55
CA SER A 66 21.79 14.96 -1.71
C SER A 66 22.40 14.46 -0.39
N LYS A 67 22.32 15.28 0.67
CA LYS A 67 22.84 14.94 2.00
C LYS A 67 22.11 13.78 2.65
N TYR A 68 20.79 13.69 2.47
CA TYR A 68 19.94 12.75 3.19
C TYR A 68 19.40 11.62 2.30
N VAL A 69 19.58 11.71 0.96
CA VAL A 69 19.04 10.75 0.00
C VAL A 69 19.43 9.30 0.32
N LYS A 70 20.69 9.04 0.66
CA LYS A 70 21.18 7.69 0.98
C LYS A 70 20.51 7.10 2.23
N ALA A 71 20.14 7.94 3.20
CA ALA A 71 19.51 7.50 4.45
C ALA A 71 18.01 7.19 4.28
N TRP A 72 17.30 7.93 3.41
CA TRP A 72 15.85 7.85 3.27
C TRP A 72 15.38 6.99 2.09
N THR A 73 16.19 6.84 1.04
CA THR A 73 15.85 5.98 -0.12
C THR A 73 15.43 4.56 0.26
N PRO A 74 16.10 3.86 1.22
CA PRO A 74 15.66 2.51 1.60
C PRO A 74 14.24 2.46 2.16
N LEU A 75 13.82 3.46 2.95
CA LEU A 75 12.46 3.54 3.48
C LEU A 75 11.44 3.74 2.35
N PHE A 76 11.71 4.66 1.43
CA PHE A 76 10.83 4.94 0.29
C PHE A 76 10.70 3.73 -0.64
N LEU A 77 11.81 3.06 -0.91
CA LEU A 77 11.83 1.82 -1.70
C LEU A 77 11.03 0.71 -1.02
N THR A 78 11.16 0.57 0.30
CA THR A 78 10.40 -0.40 1.08
C THR A 78 8.91 -0.13 1.00
N PHE A 79 8.47 1.12 1.15
CA PHE A 79 7.06 1.49 1.02
C PHE A 79 6.54 1.18 -0.37
N PHE A 80 7.25 1.58 -1.42
CA PHE A 80 6.85 1.31 -2.78
C PHE A 80 6.69 -0.19 -3.05
N CYS A 81 7.74 -0.98 -2.80
CA CYS A 81 7.71 -2.43 -3.03
C CYS A 81 6.65 -3.13 -2.18
N PHE A 82 6.52 -2.76 -0.90
CA PHE A 82 5.55 -3.34 0.00
C PHE A 82 4.11 -3.09 -0.49
N ILE A 83 3.78 -1.85 -0.85
CA ILE A 83 2.43 -1.49 -1.31
C ILE A 83 2.12 -2.15 -2.65
N VAL A 84 3.07 -2.18 -3.60
CA VAL A 84 2.88 -2.85 -4.90
C VAL A 84 2.60 -4.34 -4.69
N VAL A 85 3.40 -5.02 -3.88
CA VAL A 85 3.23 -6.46 -3.63
C VAL A 85 1.96 -6.74 -2.82
N ALA A 86 1.68 -5.93 -1.79
CA ALA A 86 0.49 -6.10 -0.96
C ALA A 86 -0.82 -5.93 -1.75
N ASN A 87 -0.87 -4.92 -2.62
CA ASN A 87 -2.02 -4.69 -3.48
C ASN A 87 -2.06 -5.70 -4.63
N GLY A 88 -0.90 -6.04 -5.23
CA GLY A 88 -0.82 -6.99 -6.34
C GLY A 88 -1.26 -8.41 -5.96
N ILE A 89 -0.92 -8.88 -4.75
CA ILE A 89 -1.43 -10.16 -4.24
C ILE A 89 -2.94 -10.16 -4.12
N GLY A 90 -3.53 -9.01 -3.80
CA GLY A 90 -4.98 -8.89 -3.70
C GLY A 90 -5.74 -8.99 -5.01
N LEU A 91 -5.09 -8.71 -6.14
CA LEU A 91 -5.67 -8.93 -7.48
C LEU A 91 -5.73 -10.41 -7.85
N ILE A 92 -4.86 -11.24 -7.28
CA ILE A 92 -4.85 -12.67 -7.54
C ILE A 92 -5.88 -13.31 -6.62
N PRO A 93 -6.94 -13.95 -7.14
CA PRO A 93 -8.00 -14.57 -6.35
C PRO A 93 -7.52 -15.89 -5.70
N ILE A 94 -6.43 -15.79 -4.90
CA ILE A 94 -5.78 -16.97 -4.29
C ILE A 94 -6.76 -17.70 -3.36
N PHE A 95 -7.51 -16.96 -2.57
CA PHE A 95 -8.45 -17.56 -1.62
C PHE A 95 -9.68 -18.12 -2.29
N GLU A 96 -10.15 -17.49 -3.37
CA GLU A 96 -11.25 -17.98 -4.20
C GLU A 96 -10.85 -19.27 -4.90
N VAL A 97 -9.63 -19.36 -5.44
CA VAL A 97 -9.09 -20.58 -6.05
C VAL A 97 -8.94 -21.69 -5.01
N ILE A 98 -8.40 -21.38 -3.81
CA ILE A 98 -8.34 -22.35 -2.70
C ILE A 98 -9.74 -22.83 -2.33
N GLY A 99 -10.72 -21.91 -2.31
CA GLY A 99 -12.13 -22.26 -2.06
C GLY A 99 -12.73 -23.20 -3.09
N LEU A 100 -12.44 -22.97 -4.37
CA LEU A 100 -12.86 -23.88 -5.45
C LEU A 100 -12.21 -25.26 -5.33
N VAL A 101 -10.93 -25.31 -4.97
CA VAL A 101 -10.20 -26.57 -4.74
C VAL A 101 -10.75 -27.31 -3.53
N ASP A 102 -11.04 -26.58 -2.45
CA ASP A 102 -11.65 -27.17 -1.24
C ASP A 102 -13.04 -27.73 -1.55
N TYR A 103 -13.86 -26.99 -2.29
CA TYR A 103 -15.18 -27.45 -2.69
C TYR A 103 -15.12 -28.68 -3.63
N ALA A 104 -14.17 -28.69 -4.57
CA ALA A 104 -14.08 -29.74 -5.59
C ALA A 104 -13.38 -31.02 -5.11
N LEU A 105 -12.38 -30.92 -4.22
CA LEU A 105 -11.48 -32.02 -3.89
C LEU A 105 -11.43 -32.39 -2.39
N LEU A 106 -11.48 -31.40 -1.49
CA LEU A 106 -11.17 -31.62 -0.07
C LEU A 106 -12.44 -31.77 0.78
N HIS A 107 -13.57 -31.15 0.40
CA HIS A 107 -14.85 -31.14 1.12
C HIS A 107 -14.66 -30.89 2.63
N SER A 108 -13.79 -29.94 2.97
CA SER A 108 -13.42 -29.65 4.37
C SER A 108 -14.64 -29.22 5.20
N GLY A 109 -14.78 -29.76 6.41
CA GLY A 109 -15.90 -29.47 7.31
C GLY A 109 -16.02 -27.95 7.63
N GLU A 110 -17.18 -27.53 8.12
CA GLU A 110 -17.51 -26.10 8.37
C GLU A 110 -16.55 -25.37 9.33
N HIS A 111 -15.83 -26.08 10.17
CA HIS A 111 -14.85 -25.54 11.12
C HIS A 111 -13.39 -25.62 10.64
N SER A 112 -13.15 -25.99 9.37
CA SER A 112 -11.78 -26.11 8.85
C SER A 112 -11.08 -24.75 8.79
N LEU A 113 -9.75 -24.75 8.99
CA LEU A 113 -8.90 -23.57 8.83
C LEU A 113 -9.02 -23.00 7.40
N VAL A 114 -9.24 -23.87 6.41
CA VAL A 114 -9.40 -23.50 5.00
C VAL A 114 -10.62 -22.60 4.83
N LYS A 115 -11.80 -22.97 5.36
CA LYS A 115 -13.00 -22.11 5.30
C LYS A 115 -12.84 -20.78 6.00
N ARG A 116 -12.11 -20.74 7.13
CA ARG A 116 -11.79 -19.47 7.83
C ARG A 116 -10.87 -18.57 7.02
N LEU A 117 -9.96 -19.14 6.23
CA LEU A 117 -9.07 -18.39 5.35
C LEU A 117 -9.79 -17.87 4.09
N ILE A 118 -10.77 -18.61 3.57
CA ILE A 118 -11.52 -18.25 2.37
C ILE A 118 -12.47 -17.06 2.64
N HIS A 119 -13.11 -16.98 3.80
CA HIS A 119 -14.09 -15.94 4.11
C HIS A 119 -13.46 -14.54 4.29
N GLY A 120 -13.88 -13.60 3.44
CA GLY A 120 -13.60 -12.15 3.50
C GLY A 120 -12.42 -11.70 2.60
N GLY A 121 -12.41 -10.42 2.25
CA GLY A 121 -11.51 -9.77 1.28
C GLY A 121 -10.02 -10.15 1.38
N ALA A 122 -9.38 -10.21 0.23
CA ALA A 122 -8.07 -10.83 0.06
C ALA A 122 -6.86 -9.91 0.32
N THR A 123 -7.05 -8.59 0.27
CA THR A 123 -5.95 -7.62 0.34
C THR A 123 -5.59 -7.21 1.76
N ALA A 124 -4.30 -7.27 2.10
CA ALA A 124 -3.81 -6.76 3.38
C ALA A 124 -4.07 -5.25 3.54
N THR A 125 -3.94 -4.50 2.46
CA THR A 125 -4.10 -3.03 2.43
C THR A 125 -5.54 -2.55 2.42
N ALA A 126 -6.53 -3.41 2.16
CA ALA A 126 -7.94 -3.10 2.40
C ALA A 126 -8.26 -2.98 3.91
N ASN A 127 -7.40 -3.52 4.78
CA ASN A 127 -7.56 -3.39 6.21
C ASN A 127 -7.00 -2.05 6.69
N TYR A 128 -7.85 -1.22 7.29
CA TYR A 128 -7.47 0.09 7.85
C TYR A 128 -6.31 0.03 8.85
N ASN A 129 -6.21 -1.04 9.64
CA ASN A 129 -5.12 -1.17 10.61
C ASN A 129 -3.75 -1.29 9.93
N VAL A 130 -3.67 -1.97 8.78
CA VAL A 130 -2.43 -2.12 8.01
C VAL A 130 -2.04 -0.79 7.38
N THR A 131 -2.98 -0.11 6.75
CA THR A 131 -2.72 1.20 6.13
C THR A 131 -2.42 2.27 7.17
N ALA A 132 -3.08 2.24 8.33
CA ALA A 132 -2.79 3.11 9.46
C ALA A 132 -1.38 2.84 10.05
N ALA A 133 -0.95 1.59 10.10
CA ALA A 133 0.41 1.25 10.54
C ALA A 133 1.47 1.84 9.59
N LEU A 134 1.29 1.73 8.26
CA LEU A 134 2.19 2.36 7.27
C LEU A 134 2.23 3.89 7.42
N ALA A 135 1.06 4.51 7.59
CA ALA A 135 0.95 5.94 7.81
C ALA A 135 1.58 6.39 9.15
N THR A 136 1.49 5.54 10.19
CA THR A 136 2.16 5.78 11.48
C THR A 136 3.67 5.73 11.33
N ILE A 137 4.21 4.80 10.53
CA ILE A 137 5.66 4.78 10.22
C ILE A 137 6.05 6.07 9.49
N THR A 138 5.25 6.55 8.54
CA THR A 138 5.47 7.85 7.88
C THR A 138 5.47 9.01 8.88
N PHE A 139 4.54 9.03 9.83
CA PHE A 139 4.47 10.05 10.87
C PHE A 139 5.75 10.09 11.72
N PHE A 140 6.21 8.94 12.20
CA PHE A 140 7.46 8.87 12.93
C PHE A 140 8.68 9.21 12.06
N ALA A 141 8.67 8.84 10.78
CA ALA A 141 9.73 9.20 9.85
C ALA A 141 9.85 10.73 9.71
N ILE A 142 8.74 11.47 9.64
CA ILE A 142 8.71 12.94 9.60
C ILE A 142 9.37 13.53 10.87
N ILE A 143 8.98 13.04 12.05
CA ILE A 143 9.54 13.51 13.33
C ILE A 143 11.04 13.22 13.42
N ILE A 144 11.44 12.00 13.05
CA ILE A 144 12.86 11.59 13.06
C ILE A 144 13.67 12.42 12.06
N ALA A 145 13.13 12.68 10.88
CA ALA A 145 13.81 13.47 9.85
C ALA A 145 14.06 14.90 10.31
N GLY A 146 13.02 15.56 10.80
CA GLY A 146 13.15 16.93 11.33
C GLY A 146 14.05 17.02 12.55
N SER A 147 13.94 16.04 13.47
CA SER A 147 14.79 16.00 14.67
C SER A 147 16.26 15.74 14.34
N LYS A 148 16.57 14.91 13.32
CA LYS A 148 17.95 14.69 12.88
C LYS A 148 18.53 15.87 12.10
N ALA A 149 17.70 16.63 11.39
CA ALA A 149 18.15 17.78 10.62
C ALA A 149 18.42 19.01 11.50
N HIS A 150 17.57 19.30 12.48
CA HIS A 150 17.58 20.53 13.25
C HIS A 150 17.72 20.33 14.77
N GLY A 151 17.60 19.10 15.27
CA GLY A 151 17.49 18.79 16.69
C GLY A 151 16.03 18.76 17.15
N PHE A 152 15.76 17.95 18.19
CA PHE A 152 14.40 17.67 18.65
C PHE A 152 13.62 18.93 19.05
N VAL A 153 14.20 19.79 19.87
CA VAL A 153 13.55 21.03 20.35
C VAL A 153 13.32 22.01 19.19
N GLN A 154 14.32 22.14 18.30
CA GLN A 154 14.23 23.07 17.18
C GLN A 154 13.21 22.60 16.14
N HIS A 155 13.05 21.29 15.95
CA HIS A 155 12.02 20.73 15.06
C HIS A 155 10.60 21.21 15.47
N TRP A 156 10.29 21.16 16.78
CA TRP A 156 8.99 21.64 17.28
C TRP A 156 8.86 23.16 17.22
N LYS A 157 9.94 23.92 17.37
CA LYS A 157 9.93 25.37 17.18
C LYS A 157 9.73 25.75 15.71
N ASN A 158 10.26 24.96 14.79
CA ASN A 158 10.14 25.18 13.35
C ASN A 158 8.73 24.89 12.79
N LEU A 159 7.81 24.33 13.59
CA LEU A 159 6.40 24.26 13.22
C LEU A 159 5.78 25.66 13.04
N VAL A 160 6.35 26.66 13.70
CA VAL A 160 5.89 28.05 13.60
C VAL A 160 6.80 28.80 12.64
N PRO A 161 6.31 29.31 11.49
CA PRO A 161 7.08 30.08 10.55
C PRO A 161 7.70 31.32 11.22
N SER A 162 8.96 31.62 10.87
CA SER A 162 9.63 32.85 11.31
C SER A 162 8.95 34.10 10.72
N GLY A 163 8.84 35.16 11.53
CA GLY A 163 8.25 36.44 11.07
C GLY A 163 6.77 36.63 11.35
N VAL A 164 6.10 35.66 11.93
CA VAL A 164 4.68 35.78 12.31
C VAL A 164 4.54 36.41 13.68
N SER A 165 3.58 37.36 13.84
CA SER A 165 3.27 37.99 15.14
C SER A 165 2.88 36.96 16.19
N LYS A 166 3.42 37.12 17.42
CA LYS A 166 3.12 36.24 18.56
C LYS A 166 1.62 36.11 18.87
N ALA A 167 0.82 37.10 18.51
CA ALA A 167 -0.63 37.08 18.67
C ALA A 167 -1.33 36.00 17.84
N ILE A 168 -0.70 35.51 16.75
CA ILE A 168 -1.27 34.50 15.84
C ILE A 168 -0.87 33.07 16.28
N TYR A 169 0.14 32.89 17.12
CA TYR A 169 0.63 31.57 17.58
C TYR A 169 -0.45 30.66 18.17
N PRO A 170 -1.41 31.14 19.00
CA PRO A 170 -2.45 30.28 19.55
C PRO A 170 -3.34 29.59 18.49
N ILE A 171 -3.45 30.19 17.30
CA ILE A 171 -4.23 29.65 16.19
C ILE A 171 -3.33 28.82 15.26
N LEU A 172 -2.13 29.29 15.00
CA LEU A 172 -1.21 28.67 14.05
C LEU A 172 -0.67 27.31 14.53
N ILE A 173 -0.29 27.20 15.81
CA ILE A 173 0.25 25.96 16.38
C ILE A 173 -0.76 24.80 16.29
N PRO A 174 -2.04 24.94 16.68
CA PRO A 174 -3.01 23.89 16.50
C PRO A 174 -3.24 23.50 15.03
N ILE A 175 -3.26 24.47 14.12
CA ILE A 175 -3.42 24.20 12.67
C ILE A 175 -2.26 23.38 12.13
N GLU A 176 -1.02 23.74 12.45
CA GLU A 176 0.17 23.01 11.98
C GLU A 176 0.24 21.59 12.59
N LEU A 177 -0.11 21.48 13.88
CA LEU A 177 -0.19 20.18 14.55
C LEU A 177 -1.29 19.29 13.93
N MET A 178 -2.46 19.86 13.64
CA MET A 178 -3.53 19.15 12.92
C MET A 178 -3.07 18.76 11.52
N GLY A 179 -2.37 19.64 10.80
CA GLY A 179 -1.79 19.34 9.49
C GLY A 179 -0.84 18.12 9.55
N MET A 180 -0.01 18.03 10.58
CA MET A 180 0.90 16.89 10.79
C MET A 180 0.15 15.57 11.01
N LEU A 181 -1.01 15.59 11.68
CA LEU A 181 -1.86 14.41 11.89
C LEU A 181 -2.71 14.06 10.67
N VAL A 182 -3.24 15.06 9.95
CA VAL A 182 -4.08 14.86 8.78
C VAL A 182 -3.32 14.24 7.62
N ARG A 183 -2.02 14.52 7.46
CA ARG A 183 -1.18 13.95 6.39
C ARG A 183 -1.15 12.40 6.41
N PRO A 184 -0.78 11.73 7.51
CA PRO A 184 -0.83 10.26 7.61
C PRO A 184 -2.26 9.73 7.49
N PHE A 185 -3.25 10.42 8.06
CA PHE A 185 -4.65 10.03 7.95
C PHE A 185 -5.13 10.02 6.49
N ALA A 186 -4.81 11.06 5.71
CA ALA A 186 -5.14 11.12 4.29
C ALA A 186 -4.49 10.00 3.48
N LEU A 187 -3.23 9.63 3.80
CA LEU A 187 -2.55 8.49 3.20
C LEU A 187 -3.26 7.17 3.51
N THR A 188 -3.67 6.96 4.77
CA THR A 188 -4.42 5.79 5.21
C THR A 188 -5.73 5.66 4.44
N MET A 189 -6.52 6.73 4.42
CA MET A 189 -7.83 6.75 3.76
C MET A 189 -7.72 6.49 2.26
N ARG A 190 -6.77 7.13 1.59
CA ARG A 190 -6.56 6.96 0.15
C ARG A 190 -6.21 5.51 -0.20
N LEU A 191 -5.28 4.89 0.55
CA LEU A 191 -4.86 3.52 0.28
C LEU A 191 -5.99 2.52 0.53
N ALA A 192 -6.66 2.61 1.68
CA ALA A 192 -7.75 1.72 2.04
C ALA A 192 -8.98 1.90 1.13
N ALA A 193 -9.37 3.14 0.83
CA ALA A 193 -10.55 3.43 0.02
C ALA A 193 -10.39 2.96 -1.44
N ASN A 194 -9.23 3.19 -2.05
CA ASN A 194 -8.98 2.75 -3.43
C ASN A 194 -9.06 1.22 -3.54
N MET A 195 -8.47 0.50 -2.58
CA MET A 195 -8.45 -0.95 -2.59
C MET A 195 -9.84 -1.56 -2.33
N THR A 196 -10.55 -1.02 -1.34
CA THR A 196 -11.92 -1.46 -1.04
C THR A 196 -12.88 -1.12 -2.19
N GLY A 197 -12.74 0.08 -2.77
CA GLY A 197 -13.57 0.54 -3.87
C GLY A 197 -13.44 -0.31 -5.14
N GLY A 198 -12.22 -0.72 -5.51
CA GLY A 198 -11.97 -1.61 -6.65
C GLY A 198 -12.68 -2.96 -6.49
N HIS A 199 -12.53 -3.61 -5.34
CA HIS A 199 -13.21 -4.89 -5.06
C HIS A 199 -14.74 -4.76 -5.09
N ILE A 200 -15.30 -3.70 -4.48
CA ILE A 200 -16.75 -3.47 -4.51
C ILE A 200 -17.23 -3.26 -5.95
N ALA A 201 -16.50 -2.53 -6.76
CA ALA A 201 -16.86 -2.27 -8.15
C ALA A 201 -16.91 -3.57 -9.00
N ILE A 202 -15.91 -4.45 -8.84
CA ILE A 202 -15.88 -5.75 -9.52
C ILE A 202 -17.07 -6.61 -9.08
N LEU A 203 -17.33 -6.70 -7.77
CA LEU A 203 -18.46 -7.48 -7.25
C LEU A 203 -19.80 -6.92 -7.73
N ALA A 204 -19.97 -5.60 -7.77
CA ALA A 204 -21.18 -4.96 -8.27
C ALA A 204 -21.44 -5.30 -9.76
N ILE A 205 -20.40 -5.31 -10.59
CA ILE A 205 -20.52 -5.67 -12.00
C ILE A 205 -20.84 -7.15 -12.17
N LEU A 206 -20.19 -8.03 -11.42
CA LEU A 206 -20.49 -9.45 -11.47
C LEU A 206 -21.92 -9.77 -11.01
N SER A 207 -22.49 -8.95 -10.12
CA SER A 207 -23.88 -9.10 -9.68
C SER A 207 -24.91 -8.90 -10.80
N PHE A 208 -24.54 -8.24 -11.90
CA PHE A 208 -25.43 -8.12 -13.08
C PHE A 208 -25.81 -9.46 -13.68
N VAL A 209 -24.97 -10.50 -13.56
CA VAL A 209 -25.31 -11.85 -14.01
C VAL A 209 -26.58 -12.34 -13.30
N PHE A 210 -26.71 -12.11 -12.01
CA PHE A 210 -27.90 -12.48 -11.24
C PHE A 210 -29.10 -11.60 -11.60
N LEU A 211 -28.89 -10.30 -11.75
CA LEU A 211 -29.93 -9.34 -12.13
C LEU A 211 -30.54 -9.69 -13.49
N PHE A 212 -29.74 -10.03 -14.49
CA PHE A 212 -30.23 -10.41 -15.81
C PHE A 212 -30.91 -11.80 -15.80
N ASN A 213 -30.44 -12.73 -14.95
CA ASN A 213 -31.10 -14.00 -14.76
C ASN A 213 -32.56 -13.81 -14.26
N ASP A 214 -32.75 -12.94 -13.28
CA ASP A 214 -34.08 -12.64 -12.73
C ASP A 214 -34.95 -11.88 -13.73
N LEU A 215 -34.38 -10.96 -14.50
CA LEU A 215 -35.09 -10.14 -15.48
C LEU A 215 -35.63 -10.94 -16.64
N PHE A 216 -34.86 -11.90 -17.16
CA PHE A 216 -35.26 -12.69 -18.36
C PHE A 216 -36.07 -13.95 -18.04
N ASN A 217 -36.25 -14.31 -16.76
CA ASN A 217 -36.94 -15.53 -16.31
C ASN A 217 -36.46 -16.82 -17.03
N SER A 218 -35.26 -16.80 -17.59
CA SER A 218 -34.65 -17.88 -18.33
C SER A 218 -33.16 -17.94 -18.01
N ALA A 219 -32.76 -18.97 -17.27
CA ALA A 219 -31.37 -19.12 -16.80
C ALA A 219 -30.35 -19.09 -17.96
N ALA A 220 -30.66 -19.72 -19.09
CA ALA A 220 -29.75 -19.76 -20.23
C ALA A 220 -29.56 -18.38 -20.89
N VAL A 221 -30.64 -17.62 -21.07
CA VAL A 221 -30.59 -16.29 -21.70
C VAL A 221 -30.04 -15.26 -20.70
N GLY A 222 -30.55 -15.26 -19.47
CA GLY A 222 -30.15 -14.30 -18.42
C GLY A 222 -28.68 -14.43 -18.06
N VAL A 223 -28.20 -15.64 -17.82
CA VAL A 223 -26.79 -15.89 -17.52
C VAL A 223 -25.91 -15.60 -18.73
N GLY A 224 -26.32 -15.97 -19.94
CA GLY A 224 -25.57 -15.69 -21.17
C GLY A 224 -25.37 -14.18 -21.41
N VAL A 225 -26.47 -13.40 -21.35
CA VAL A 225 -26.43 -11.94 -21.51
C VAL A 225 -25.66 -11.29 -20.34
N GLY A 226 -25.92 -11.75 -19.12
CA GLY A 226 -25.22 -11.26 -17.92
C GLY A 226 -23.70 -11.46 -18.01
N MET A 227 -23.25 -12.65 -18.40
CA MET A 227 -21.82 -12.93 -18.58
C MET A 227 -21.21 -12.13 -19.74
N MET A 228 -21.90 -12.03 -20.86
CA MET A 228 -21.40 -11.27 -22.02
C MET A 228 -21.14 -9.80 -21.70
N LEU A 229 -21.90 -9.20 -20.78
CA LEU A 229 -21.74 -7.83 -20.36
C LEU A 229 -20.76 -7.72 -19.16
N SER A 230 -20.95 -8.55 -18.13
CA SER A 230 -20.22 -8.42 -16.87
C SER A 230 -18.76 -8.83 -16.99
N VAL A 231 -18.44 -9.86 -17.77
CA VAL A 231 -17.05 -10.36 -17.86
C VAL A 231 -16.11 -9.33 -18.53
N PRO A 232 -16.45 -8.73 -19.70
CA PRO A 232 -15.59 -7.71 -20.30
C PRO A 232 -15.44 -6.47 -19.41
N LEU A 233 -16.51 -6.03 -18.73
CA LEU A 233 -16.45 -4.91 -17.80
C LEU A 233 -15.57 -5.23 -16.58
N ALA A 234 -15.71 -6.42 -16.00
CA ALA A 234 -14.88 -6.84 -14.88
C ALA A 234 -13.39 -6.93 -15.26
N VAL A 235 -13.08 -7.46 -16.47
CA VAL A 235 -11.70 -7.47 -16.99
C VAL A 235 -11.17 -6.05 -17.20
N GLY A 236 -12.00 -5.14 -17.73
CA GLY A 236 -11.63 -3.74 -17.89
C GLY A 236 -11.31 -3.05 -16.56
N ILE A 237 -12.13 -3.28 -15.53
CA ILE A 237 -11.88 -2.73 -14.18
C ILE A 237 -10.64 -3.39 -13.55
N SER A 238 -10.45 -4.69 -13.69
CA SER A 238 -9.24 -5.35 -13.17
C SER A 238 -7.97 -4.81 -13.83
N ALA A 239 -7.99 -4.51 -15.13
CA ALA A 239 -6.88 -3.88 -15.82
C ALA A 239 -6.61 -2.45 -15.28
N LEU A 240 -7.66 -1.68 -15.01
CA LEU A 240 -7.56 -0.36 -14.39
C LEU A 240 -7.02 -0.47 -12.96
N GLU A 241 -7.42 -1.48 -12.21
CA GLU A 241 -6.95 -1.73 -10.84
C GLU A 241 -5.43 -1.97 -10.79
N ILE A 242 -4.84 -2.64 -11.79
CA ILE A 242 -3.38 -2.79 -11.91
C ILE A 242 -2.69 -1.40 -12.00
N VAL A 243 -3.23 -0.50 -12.80
CA VAL A 243 -2.71 0.86 -12.93
C VAL A 243 -2.85 1.61 -11.59
N ILE A 244 -3.99 1.49 -10.93
CA ILE A 244 -4.24 2.11 -9.63
C ILE A 244 -3.23 1.63 -8.58
N ILE A 245 -2.89 0.34 -8.55
CA ILE A 245 -1.89 -0.22 -7.62
C ILE A 245 -0.53 0.47 -7.77
N LEU A 246 -0.05 0.63 -9.00
CA LEU A 246 1.24 1.28 -9.27
C LEU A 246 1.20 2.76 -8.91
N VAL A 247 0.16 3.47 -9.35
CA VAL A 247 -0.04 4.88 -9.04
C VAL A 247 -0.16 5.10 -7.53
N GLN A 248 -0.88 4.24 -6.81
CA GLN A 248 -1.07 4.36 -5.37
C GLN A 248 0.24 4.16 -4.59
N ALA A 249 1.05 3.16 -4.97
CA ALA A 249 2.36 2.94 -4.39
C ALA A 249 3.29 4.14 -4.64
N TYR A 250 3.28 4.67 -5.86
CA TYR A 250 4.05 5.86 -6.23
C TYR A 250 3.62 7.08 -5.42
N VAL A 251 2.32 7.38 -5.37
CA VAL A 251 1.77 8.56 -4.67
C VAL A 251 2.02 8.47 -3.16
N PHE A 252 1.85 7.29 -2.55
CA PHE A 252 2.14 7.10 -1.13
C PHE A 252 3.61 7.39 -0.83
N THR A 253 4.51 6.83 -1.63
CA THR A 253 5.95 7.00 -1.48
C THR A 253 6.37 8.45 -1.72
N LEU A 254 5.86 9.09 -2.78
CA LEU A 254 6.12 10.47 -3.11
C LEU A 254 5.66 11.42 -1.99
N LEU A 255 4.42 11.27 -1.50
CA LEU A 255 3.92 12.13 -0.42
C LEU A 255 4.70 11.92 0.89
N THR A 256 5.09 10.69 1.20
CA THR A 256 5.99 10.43 2.32
C THR A 256 7.32 11.15 2.16
N ALA A 257 7.92 11.11 0.96
CA ALA A 257 9.17 11.81 0.67
C ALA A 257 9.02 13.34 0.75
N VAL A 258 7.93 13.88 0.24
CA VAL A 258 7.59 15.32 0.34
C VAL A 258 7.47 15.73 1.81
N PHE A 259 6.74 14.97 2.64
CA PHE A 259 6.55 15.30 4.05
C PHE A 259 7.85 15.20 4.86
N VAL A 260 8.67 14.18 4.58
CA VAL A 260 10.02 14.06 5.17
C VAL A 260 10.91 15.22 4.69
N GLY A 261 10.83 15.57 3.41
CA GLY A 261 11.56 16.68 2.84
C GLY A 261 11.21 18.04 3.45
N MET A 262 9.91 18.31 3.66
CA MET A 262 9.45 19.51 4.36
C MET A 262 9.95 19.59 5.80
N ALA A 263 10.07 18.45 6.48
CA ALA A 263 10.61 18.40 7.83
C ALA A 263 12.14 18.63 7.88
N ILE A 264 12.85 18.27 6.80
CA ILE A 264 14.30 18.48 6.67
C ILE A 264 14.63 19.91 6.18
N ASN A 265 13.90 20.38 5.16
CA ASN A 265 14.14 21.66 4.49
C ASN A 265 13.11 22.69 4.99
N VAL A 266 13.34 23.20 6.20
CA VAL A 266 12.49 24.29 6.72
C VAL A 266 12.87 25.57 5.97
N HIS A 267 11.99 26.03 5.10
CA HIS A 267 12.11 27.33 4.48
C HIS A 267 11.75 28.41 5.51
N HIS A 268 12.76 29.13 6.00
CA HIS A 268 12.59 30.34 6.78
C HIS A 268 12.46 31.56 5.90
#